data_d7407b80215cba5c46919a3da9e08ecf
#
_entry.id   d7407b80215cba5c46919a3da9e08ecf
#
_cell.length_a   1.000
_cell.length_b   1.000
_cell.length_c   1.000
_cell.angle_alpha   90.00
_cell.angle_beta   90.00
_cell.angle_gamma   90.00
#
_symmetry.space_group_name_H-M   'P 1'
#
loop_
_entity.id
_entity.type
_entity.pdbx_description
1 polymer ?
#
loop_
_entity_poly.entity_id
_entity_poly.type
_entity_poly.pdbx_seq_one_letter_code
_entity_poly.pdbx_strand_id
1 'polypeptide(L)'
;MIRSLYIKDFALIDELEVEFGPGLNILTGQTGAGKSIIIGALNMILGERADTEVIRQGSTKAIAEATIAHNNDPALLSALQQHDIEQHSPIILRREIRENGSRAFINDSPVTIGVLKSIGDLLVDLHGQYDHQLLLKEEHHLGVLDQFGHTQQQLSLYRTAYDKMKELRIEKRQLLKREQELLEKTELYRFQLQELEKARLQPDEEEQIQAEMQLLDNAEILDQKAQWISELGESEDIDVAGLLNKLKLTLEDLARIEPEFEQYLTEINAARVSIIETMSFAEQYRNRIEFNPARLEELRQRQAELNRIQKKYGRDIPSLIDYERTIAEELSVAENFDLALERINQLITQQEHVLQEAAVALHNLRRTTGDQLAQSIEIELAQLGIPHARLQVQVNWLYDTNGWFVLPEQEQTDPAHTARVECTESGGDDVVFYLSTNKGELPKALAKIASGGEISRVMLALKSVLAKEQHLPVMIFDEIDTGISGEISEKVGRSMRTLSEHCQIIAITHQPQIASQAHVHYKVHKSEKDDRTVSTILRLDDEEQIREVASLMSGAQITETTLQSAKELVAHNRQI
;
A
#
# COMPACT_ATOMS: atom_id res chain seq x y z
N MET A 1 -17.70 -22.22 -14.76
CA MET A 1 -18.92 -22.90 -15.24
C MET A 1 -19.77 -23.28 -14.03
N ILE A 2 -21.03 -22.83 -13.98
CA ILE A 2 -22.00 -23.33 -13.00
C ILE A 2 -22.33 -24.77 -13.37
N ARG A 3 -22.08 -25.72 -12.46
CA ARG A 3 -22.42 -27.15 -12.63
C ARG A 3 -23.83 -27.42 -12.18
N SER A 4 -24.19 -26.96 -10.98
CA SER A 4 -25.51 -27.15 -10.42
C SER A 4 -25.98 -25.92 -9.64
N LEU A 5 -27.30 -25.76 -9.58
CA LEU A 5 -28.00 -24.78 -8.78
C LEU A 5 -29.03 -25.51 -7.94
N TYR A 6 -28.92 -25.40 -6.63
CA TYR A 6 -29.88 -25.94 -5.68
C TYR A 6 -30.62 -24.79 -4.98
N ILE A 7 -31.94 -24.90 -4.97
CA ILE A 7 -32.84 -23.90 -4.37
C ILE A 7 -33.85 -24.63 -3.50
N LYS A 8 -34.04 -24.16 -2.27
CA LYS A 8 -35.01 -24.74 -1.34
C LYS A 8 -35.77 -23.64 -0.59
N ASP A 9 -37.08 -23.83 -0.46
CA ASP A 9 -38.00 -22.95 0.24
C ASP A 9 -37.93 -21.47 -0.19
N PHE A 10 -37.77 -21.24 -1.51
CA PHE A 10 -37.56 -19.91 -2.08
C PHE A 10 -38.74 -19.51 -2.99
N ALA A 11 -39.49 -18.51 -2.57
CA ALA A 11 -40.70 -18.02 -3.27
C ALA A 11 -41.69 -19.15 -3.63
N LEU A 12 -41.86 -19.45 -4.92
CA LEU A 12 -42.71 -20.53 -5.40
C LEU A 12 -41.98 -21.88 -5.54
N ILE A 13 -40.70 -21.94 -5.24
CA ILE A 13 -39.90 -23.15 -5.33
C ILE A 13 -39.88 -23.84 -3.96
N ASP A 14 -40.34 -25.10 -3.92
CA ASP A 14 -40.26 -25.95 -2.75
C ASP A 14 -38.84 -26.53 -2.63
N GLU A 15 -38.45 -27.33 -3.63
CA GLU A 15 -37.10 -27.84 -3.78
C GLU A 15 -36.79 -28.00 -5.27
N LEU A 16 -35.65 -27.53 -5.69
CA LEU A 16 -35.21 -27.53 -7.08
C LEU A 16 -33.74 -27.79 -7.17
N GLU A 17 -33.32 -28.72 -7.99
CA GLU A 17 -31.94 -28.91 -8.38
C GLU A 17 -31.84 -28.91 -9.91
N VAL A 18 -30.94 -28.11 -10.46
CA VAL A 18 -30.70 -27.98 -11.90
C VAL A 18 -29.23 -28.18 -12.18
N GLU A 19 -28.91 -29.09 -13.06
CA GLU A 19 -27.57 -29.26 -13.62
C GLU A 19 -27.45 -28.50 -14.94
N PHE A 20 -26.48 -27.59 -15.07
CA PHE A 20 -26.22 -26.85 -16.29
C PHE A 20 -25.13 -27.51 -17.13
N GLY A 21 -25.31 -27.49 -18.45
CA GLY A 21 -24.31 -27.95 -19.40
C GLY A 21 -23.29 -26.86 -19.79
N PRO A 22 -22.23 -27.25 -20.50
CA PRO A 22 -21.34 -26.27 -21.12
C PRO A 22 -22.04 -25.55 -22.27
N GLY A 23 -21.50 -24.40 -22.69
CA GLY A 23 -22.02 -23.63 -23.81
C GLY A 23 -23.28 -22.84 -23.45
N LEU A 24 -24.22 -22.74 -24.42
CA LEU A 24 -25.42 -21.94 -24.31
C LEU A 24 -26.59 -22.75 -23.68
N ASN A 25 -26.98 -22.36 -22.47
CA ASN A 25 -28.11 -22.89 -21.71
C ASN A 25 -29.28 -21.91 -21.82
N ILE A 26 -30.39 -22.35 -22.35
CA ILE A 26 -31.59 -21.51 -22.53
C ILE A 26 -32.71 -21.97 -21.60
N LEU A 27 -33.31 -20.99 -20.91
CA LEU A 27 -34.50 -21.21 -20.09
C LEU A 27 -35.70 -20.55 -20.76
N THR A 28 -36.71 -21.37 -21.11
CA THR A 28 -38.01 -20.90 -21.60
C THR A 28 -39.12 -21.17 -20.59
N GLY A 29 -40.29 -20.62 -20.80
CA GLY A 29 -41.46 -20.82 -19.96
C GLY A 29 -42.38 -19.62 -19.92
N GLN A 30 -43.58 -19.74 -19.35
CA GLN A 30 -44.56 -18.66 -19.27
C GLN A 30 -44.07 -17.52 -18.35
N THR A 31 -44.47 -16.29 -18.65
CA THR A 31 -44.22 -15.12 -17.78
C THR A 31 -44.79 -15.39 -16.38
N GLY A 32 -43.98 -15.10 -15.34
CA GLY A 32 -44.35 -15.41 -13.96
C GLY A 32 -44.19 -16.87 -13.52
N ALA A 33 -43.71 -17.78 -14.41
CA ALA A 33 -43.53 -19.21 -14.12
C ALA A 33 -42.33 -19.56 -13.25
N GLY A 34 -41.60 -18.58 -12.73
CA GLY A 34 -40.41 -18.83 -11.89
C GLY A 34 -39.08 -18.54 -12.55
N LYS A 35 -39.05 -18.03 -13.80
CA LYS A 35 -37.80 -17.60 -14.44
C LYS A 35 -37.09 -16.51 -13.62
N SER A 36 -37.81 -15.46 -13.25
CA SER A 36 -37.30 -14.39 -12.38
C SER A 36 -36.93 -14.87 -10.97
N ILE A 37 -37.52 -16.00 -10.51
CA ILE A 37 -37.19 -16.60 -9.22
C ILE A 37 -35.81 -17.26 -9.28
N ILE A 38 -35.47 -17.91 -10.40
CA ILE A 38 -34.15 -18.50 -10.61
C ILE A 38 -33.06 -17.41 -10.65
N ILE A 39 -33.30 -16.32 -11.40
CA ILE A 39 -32.43 -15.16 -11.42
C ILE A 39 -32.31 -14.54 -10.01
N GLY A 40 -33.42 -14.41 -9.29
CA GLY A 40 -33.41 -13.95 -7.90
C GLY A 40 -32.57 -14.82 -6.98
N ALA A 41 -32.63 -16.14 -7.13
CA ALA A 41 -31.77 -17.05 -6.37
C ALA A 41 -30.30 -16.94 -6.76
N LEU A 42 -29.99 -16.79 -8.06
CA LEU A 42 -28.60 -16.51 -8.52
C LEU A 42 -28.07 -15.19 -8.01
N ASN A 43 -28.83 -14.10 -8.09
CA ASN A 43 -28.48 -12.81 -7.52
C ASN A 43 -28.14 -12.91 -6.02
N MET A 44 -28.95 -13.66 -5.30
CA MET A 44 -28.77 -13.88 -3.89
C MET A 44 -27.46 -14.61 -3.58
N ILE A 45 -27.12 -15.64 -4.34
CA ILE A 45 -25.87 -16.39 -4.21
C ILE A 45 -24.67 -15.49 -4.55
N LEU A 46 -24.84 -14.57 -5.49
CA LEU A 46 -23.79 -13.62 -5.89
C LEU A 46 -23.64 -12.42 -4.93
N GLY A 47 -24.35 -12.40 -3.80
CA GLY A 47 -24.14 -11.41 -2.75
C GLY A 47 -25.10 -10.22 -2.78
N GLU A 48 -26.17 -10.27 -3.56
CA GLU A 48 -27.22 -9.24 -3.53
C GLU A 48 -27.97 -9.19 -2.20
N ARG A 49 -28.58 -8.04 -1.93
CA ARG A 49 -29.48 -7.90 -0.79
C ARG A 49 -30.70 -8.79 -1.00
N ALA A 50 -30.97 -9.64 -0.03
CA ALA A 50 -32.12 -10.49 -0.05
C ALA A 50 -33.18 -9.93 0.91
N ASP A 51 -34.43 -9.84 0.41
CA ASP A 51 -35.58 -9.55 1.23
C ASP A 51 -36.07 -10.83 1.91
N THR A 52 -36.60 -10.74 3.10
CA THR A 52 -37.25 -11.87 3.80
C THR A 52 -38.51 -12.35 3.10
N GLU A 53 -39.10 -11.54 2.22
CA GLU A 53 -40.24 -11.91 1.38
C GLU A 53 -39.96 -13.07 0.42
N VAL A 54 -38.68 -13.38 0.14
CA VAL A 54 -38.28 -14.53 -0.69
C VAL A 54 -38.46 -15.87 0.04
N ILE A 55 -38.64 -15.88 1.37
CA ILE A 55 -38.87 -17.11 2.12
C ILE A 55 -40.27 -17.64 1.78
N ARG A 56 -40.34 -18.92 1.36
CA ARG A 56 -41.58 -19.57 1.05
C ARG A 56 -42.54 -19.55 2.24
N GLN A 57 -43.78 -19.22 2.02
CA GLN A 57 -44.81 -19.16 3.07
C GLN A 57 -44.93 -20.50 3.81
N GLY A 58 -44.72 -20.50 5.10
CA GLY A 58 -44.72 -21.66 5.97
C GLY A 58 -43.33 -22.29 6.22
N SER A 59 -42.28 -21.78 5.59
CA SER A 59 -40.91 -22.16 5.85
C SER A 59 -40.20 -21.18 6.74
N THR A 60 -39.20 -21.62 7.48
CA THR A 60 -38.42 -20.78 8.41
C THR A 60 -37.15 -20.19 7.78
N LYS A 61 -36.74 -20.72 6.62
CA LYS A 61 -35.54 -20.28 5.88
C LYS A 61 -35.68 -20.59 4.39
N ALA A 62 -35.01 -19.79 3.57
CA ALA A 62 -34.76 -20.09 2.16
C ALA A 62 -33.28 -20.38 1.97
N ILE A 63 -32.95 -21.33 1.09
CA ILE A 63 -31.57 -21.71 0.76
C ILE A 63 -31.40 -21.61 -0.75
N ALA A 64 -30.27 -21.02 -1.17
CA ALA A 64 -29.79 -21.13 -2.54
C ALA A 64 -28.30 -21.48 -2.52
N GLU A 65 -27.90 -22.43 -3.36
CA GLU A 65 -26.52 -22.92 -3.46
C GLU A 65 -26.16 -23.14 -4.93
N ALA A 66 -24.97 -22.68 -5.33
CA ALA A 66 -24.43 -22.95 -6.66
C ALA A 66 -23.04 -23.59 -6.53
N THR A 67 -22.87 -24.67 -7.31
CA THR A 67 -21.59 -25.34 -7.50
C THR A 67 -20.94 -24.83 -8.79
N ILE A 68 -19.79 -24.15 -8.68
CA ILE A 68 -19.15 -23.46 -9.80
C ILE A 68 -17.76 -24.02 -10.02
N ALA A 69 -17.52 -24.64 -11.18
CA ALA A 69 -16.18 -25.01 -11.62
C ALA A 69 -15.48 -23.77 -12.20
N HIS A 70 -14.26 -23.51 -11.76
CA HIS A 70 -13.44 -22.41 -12.26
C HIS A 70 -12.15 -22.92 -12.88
N ASN A 71 -11.63 -22.18 -13.83
CA ASN A 71 -10.25 -22.27 -14.28
C ASN A 71 -9.41 -21.45 -13.30
N ASN A 72 -8.22 -21.89 -12.95
CA ASN A 72 -7.35 -21.26 -11.96
C ASN A 72 -6.97 -19.81 -12.37
N ASP A 73 -7.95 -18.94 -12.37
CA ASP A 73 -7.77 -17.50 -12.62
C ASP A 73 -6.95 -16.90 -11.49
N PRO A 74 -5.83 -16.22 -11.77
CA PRO A 74 -4.98 -15.59 -10.76
C PRO A 74 -5.72 -14.59 -9.88
N ALA A 75 -6.67 -13.83 -10.42
CA ALA A 75 -7.46 -12.87 -9.65
C ALA A 75 -8.37 -13.57 -8.64
N LEU A 76 -9.05 -14.66 -9.06
CA LEU A 76 -9.87 -15.47 -8.18
C LEU A 76 -9.03 -16.14 -7.08
N LEU A 77 -7.89 -16.76 -7.45
CA LEU A 77 -7.01 -17.43 -6.48
C LEU A 77 -6.47 -16.45 -5.44
N SER A 78 -6.06 -15.25 -5.87
CA SER A 78 -5.62 -14.18 -4.97
C SER A 78 -6.72 -13.74 -4.01
N ALA A 79 -7.95 -13.55 -4.52
CA ALA A 79 -9.09 -13.15 -3.70
C ALA A 79 -9.47 -14.25 -2.67
N LEU A 80 -9.43 -15.53 -3.05
CA LEU A 80 -9.66 -16.65 -2.12
C LEU A 80 -8.58 -16.68 -1.02
N GLN A 81 -7.32 -16.49 -1.39
CA GLN A 81 -6.20 -16.47 -0.45
C GLN A 81 -6.29 -15.30 0.54
N GLN A 82 -6.69 -14.11 0.09
CA GLN A 82 -6.86 -12.94 0.95
C GLN A 82 -7.92 -13.13 2.05
N HIS A 83 -8.86 -14.04 1.82
CA HIS A 83 -9.96 -14.33 2.75
C HIS A 83 -9.84 -15.70 3.44
N ASP A 84 -8.67 -16.34 3.37
CA ASP A 84 -8.40 -17.67 3.97
C ASP A 84 -9.42 -18.75 3.52
N ILE A 85 -9.86 -18.69 2.25
CA ILE A 85 -10.78 -19.66 1.67
C ILE A 85 -10.00 -20.70 0.89
N GLU A 86 -10.37 -21.98 1.05
CA GLU A 86 -9.74 -23.09 0.33
C GLU A 86 -9.90 -22.97 -1.18
N GLN A 87 -8.80 -23.13 -1.92
CA GLN A 87 -8.73 -22.98 -3.38
C GLN A 87 -9.10 -24.30 -4.08
N HIS A 88 -10.29 -24.83 -3.80
CA HIS A 88 -10.80 -26.05 -4.45
C HIS A 88 -11.68 -25.73 -5.67
N SER A 89 -11.59 -26.55 -6.70
CA SER A 89 -12.56 -26.55 -7.81
C SER A 89 -13.34 -27.87 -7.80
N PRO A 90 -14.67 -27.83 -7.78
CA PRO A 90 -15.55 -26.67 -7.84
C PRO A 90 -15.65 -25.89 -6.52
N ILE A 91 -15.96 -24.59 -6.60
CA ILE A 91 -16.35 -23.74 -5.48
C ILE A 91 -17.85 -23.85 -5.25
N ILE A 92 -18.26 -23.88 -3.99
CA ILE A 92 -19.67 -23.88 -3.59
C ILE A 92 -20.00 -22.52 -2.97
N LEU A 93 -20.90 -21.77 -3.58
CA LEU A 93 -21.45 -20.55 -3.03
C LEU A 93 -22.83 -20.84 -2.45
N ARG A 94 -23.06 -20.59 -1.15
CA ARG A 94 -24.34 -20.85 -0.49
C ARG A 94 -24.82 -19.62 0.27
N ARG A 95 -26.13 -19.36 0.16
CA ARG A 95 -26.83 -18.34 0.91
C ARG A 95 -28.04 -18.90 1.63
N GLU A 96 -28.16 -18.61 2.91
CA GLU A 96 -29.35 -18.92 3.72
C GLU A 96 -30.01 -17.62 4.17
N ILE A 97 -31.30 -17.46 3.94
CA ILE A 97 -32.12 -16.34 4.42
C ILE A 97 -33.07 -16.86 5.48
N ARG A 98 -33.16 -16.16 6.58
CA ARG A 98 -34.05 -16.40 7.71
C ARG A 98 -34.77 -15.10 8.08
N GLU A 99 -35.86 -15.18 8.81
CA GLU A 99 -36.59 -13.99 9.27
C GLU A 99 -35.70 -12.98 10.00
N ASN A 100 -34.70 -13.46 10.75
CA ASN A 100 -33.79 -12.64 11.58
C ASN A 100 -32.43 -12.36 10.92
N GLY A 101 -32.29 -12.49 9.59
CA GLY A 101 -31.06 -12.19 8.89
C GLY A 101 -30.65 -13.23 7.87
N SER A 102 -29.48 -13.06 7.27
CA SER A 102 -28.95 -13.98 6.26
C SER A 102 -27.53 -14.41 6.58
N ARG A 103 -27.17 -15.62 6.12
CA ARG A 103 -25.83 -16.18 6.25
C ARG A 103 -25.29 -16.54 4.85
N ALA A 104 -24.02 -16.27 4.64
CA ALA A 104 -23.30 -16.58 3.42
C ALA A 104 -22.17 -17.56 3.71
N PHE A 105 -21.92 -18.47 2.78
CA PHE A 105 -20.87 -19.49 2.89
C PHE A 105 -20.17 -19.66 1.55
N ILE A 106 -18.87 -19.89 1.61
CA ILE A 106 -18.05 -20.34 0.48
C ILE A 106 -17.32 -21.61 0.92
N ASN A 107 -17.53 -22.74 0.24
CA ASN A 107 -16.96 -24.04 0.61
C ASN A 107 -17.15 -24.36 2.10
N ASP A 108 -18.35 -24.27 2.63
CA ASP A 108 -18.70 -24.46 4.06
C ASP A 108 -18.10 -23.42 5.04
N SER A 109 -17.21 -22.56 4.62
CA SER A 109 -16.69 -21.46 5.44
C SER A 109 -17.70 -20.31 5.49
N PRO A 110 -18.12 -19.84 6.69
CA PRO A 110 -18.99 -18.68 6.80
C PRO A 110 -18.23 -17.40 6.40
N VAL A 111 -18.83 -16.60 5.53
CA VAL A 111 -18.24 -15.36 5.03
C VAL A 111 -19.20 -14.18 5.17
N THR A 112 -18.69 -12.96 5.05
CA THR A 112 -19.53 -11.77 4.95
C THR A 112 -20.17 -11.68 3.56
N ILE A 113 -21.27 -10.92 3.44
CA ILE A 113 -21.92 -10.67 2.14
C ILE A 113 -20.96 -9.98 1.16
N GLY A 114 -20.11 -9.08 1.66
CA GLY A 114 -19.12 -8.39 0.84
C GLY A 114 -18.09 -9.34 0.24
N VAL A 115 -17.59 -10.30 1.01
CA VAL A 115 -16.67 -11.35 0.52
C VAL A 115 -17.37 -12.26 -0.50
N LEU A 116 -18.62 -12.69 -0.20
CA LEU A 116 -19.39 -13.49 -1.16
C LEU A 116 -19.57 -12.74 -2.49
N LYS A 117 -19.86 -11.44 -2.43
CA LYS A 117 -20.01 -10.59 -3.62
C LYS A 117 -18.72 -10.46 -4.40
N SER A 118 -17.61 -10.15 -3.76
CA SER A 118 -16.31 -10.00 -4.44
C SER A 118 -15.84 -11.27 -5.15
N ILE A 119 -16.11 -12.45 -4.58
CA ILE A 119 -15.81 -13.74 -5.21
C ILE A 119 -16.85 -14.07 -6.30
N GLY A 120 -18.13 -13.79 -6.05
CA GLY A 120 -19.22 -13.99 -7.01
C GLY A 120 -19.02 -13.20 -8.31
N ASP A 121 -18.63 -11.93 -8.20
CA ASP A 121 -18.36 -11.02 -9.33
C ASP A 121 -17.22 -11.53 -10.24
N LEU A 122 -16.26 -12.28 -9.70
CA LEU A 122 -15.18 -12.91 -10.48
C LEU A 122 -15.63 -14.21 -11.18
N LEU A 123 -16.67 -14.87 -10.69
CA LEU A 123 -17.14 -16.16 -11.19
C LEU A 123 -18.28 -16.03 -12.18
N VAL A 124 -19.18 -15.07 -11.99
CA VAL A 124 -20.43 -14.93 -12.74
C VAL A 124 -20.69 -13.45 -13.04
N ASP A 125 -20.96 -13.16 -14.31
CA ASP A 125 -21.34 -11.82 -14.79
C ASP A 125 -22.84 -11.87 -15.18
N LEU A 126 -23.68 -11.17 -14.41
CA LEU A 126 -25.12 -11.20 -14.59
C LEU A 126 -25.62 -9.91 -15.25
N HIS A 127 -26.35 -10.03 -16.34
CA HIS A 127 -26.87 -8.94 -17.15
C HIS A 127 -28.41 -8.93 -17.14
N GLY A 128 -29.01 -7.94 -16.48
CA GLY A 128 -30.46 -7.81 -16.33
C GLY A 128 -30.87 -6.51 -15.62
N GLN A 129 -32.06 -6.52 -15.02
CA GLN A 129 -32.58 -5.33 -14.29
C GLN A 129 -31.84 -4.99 -12.99
N TYR A 130 -30.92 -5.83 -12.52
CA TYR A 130 -30.19 -5.65 -11.27
C TYR A 130 -28.68 -5.49 -11.54
N ASP A 131 -28.13 -4.37 -11.10
CA ASP A 131 -26.81 -3.83 -11.43
C ASP A 131 -25.60 -4.65 -10.91
N HIS A 132 -25.20 -5.71 -11.61
CA HIS A 132 -23.90 -6.37 -11.39
C HIS A 132 -22.93 -6.20 -12.57
N GLN A 133 -22.93 -5.04 -13.19
CA GLN A 133 -22.17 -4.82 -14.41
C GLN A 133 -20.84 -4.12 -14.09
N LEU A 134 -19.76 -4.90 -13.95
CA LEU A 134 -18.41 -4.35 -13.80
C LEU A 134 -18.09 -3.28 -14.87
N LEU A 135 -18.55 -3.50 -16.10
CA LEU A 135 -18.33 -2.58 -17.22
C LEU A 135 -19.15 -1.28 -17.15
N LEU A 136 -20.17 -1.18 -16.30
CA LEU A 136 -20.86 0.11 -16.07
C LEU A 136 -20.08 1.02 -15.12
N LYS A 137 -19.11 0.48 -14.38
CA LYS A 137 -18.28 1.26 -13.48
C LYS A 137 -17.06 1.80 -14.21
N GLU A 138 -16.90 3.12 -14.20
CA GLU A 138 -15.81 3.81 -14.88
C GLU A 138 -14.43 3.32 -14.43
N GLU A 139 -14.29 2.90 -13.16
CA GLU A 139 -13.05 2.35 -12.60
C GLU A 139 -12.48 1.10 -13.32
N HIS A 140 -13.33 0.36 -14.07
CA HIS A 140 -12.92 -0.83 -14.81
C HIS A 140 -12.61 -0.56 -16.30
N HIS A 141 -12.99 0.60 -16.83
CA HIS A 141 -12.83 0.90 -18.26
C HIS A 141 -11.38 0.86 -18.72
N LEU A 142 -10.46 1.40 -17.90
CA LEU A 142 -9.03 1.36 -18.17
C LEU A 142 -8.50 -0.08 -18.30
N GLY A 143 -8.90 -0.95 -17.36
CA GLY A 143 -8.48 -2.35 -17.38
C GLY A 143 -8.96 -3.11 -18.61
N VAL A 144 -10.21 -2.85 -19.03
CA VAL A 144 -10.80 -3.44 -20.25
C VAL A 144 -10.06 -2.97 -21.50
N LEU A 145 -9.77 -1.67 -21.60
CA LEU A 145 -9.03 -1.09 -22.72
C LEU A 145 -7.61 -1.68 -22.80
N ASP A 146 -6.90 -1.73 -21.68
CA ASP A 146 -5.54 -2.27 -21.60
C ASP A 146 -5.49 -3.75 -21.99
N GLN A 147 -6.51 -4.51 -21.63
CA GLN A 147 -6.61 -5.91 -21.92
C GLN A 147 -6.88 -6.15 -23.41
N PHE A 148 -7.82 -5.39 -24.02
CA PHE A 148 -8.10 -5.47 -25.45
C PHE A 148 -6.90 -5.02 -26.31
N GLY A 149 -6.17 -4.00 -25.87
CA GLY A 149 -5.02 -3.46 -26.59
C GLY A 149 -3.69 -4.17 -26.32
N HIS A 150 -3.67 -5.23 -25.50
CA HIS A 150 -2.44 -5.91 -25.09
C HIS A 150 -1.33 -4.95 -24.62
N THR A 151 -1.71 -3.92 -23.84
CA THR A 151 -0.81 -2.82 -23.46
C THR A 151 0.25 -3.22 -22.42
N GLN A 152 0.29 -4.47 -21.95
CA GLN A 152 1.13 -4.96 -20.84
C GLN A 152 2.61 -4.58 -20.99
N GLN A 153 3.14 -4.64 -22.22
CA GLN A 153 4.54 -4.30 -22.46
C GLN A 153 4.80 -2.81 -22.19
N GLN A 154 3.96 -1.92 -22.75
CA GLN A 154 4.10 -0.46 -22.54
C GLN A 154 3.81 -0.07 -21.08
N LEU A 155 2.82 -0.70 -20.47
CA LEU A 155 2.51 -0.51 -19.05
C LEU A 155 3.67 -0.93 -18.15
N SER A 156 4.37 -2.02 -18.49
CA SER A 156 5.57 -2.46 -17.75
C SER A 156 6.72 -1.45 -17.84
N LEU A 157 6.96 -0.88 -19.04
CA LEU A 157 7.95 0.18 -19.22
C LEU A 157 7.60 1.42 -18.40
N TYR A 158 6.34 1.83 -18.47
CA TYR A 158 5.84 2.94 -17.67
C TYR A 158 6.01 2.69 -16.16
N ARG A 159 5.62 1.50 -15.67
CA ARG A 159 5.76 1.15 -14.24
C ARG A 159 7.20 1.22 -13.78
N THR A 160 8.13 0.72 -14.57
CA THR A 160 9.57 0.81 -14.24
C THR A 160 10.02 2.26 -14.08
N ALA A 161 9.59 3.15 -14.97
CA ALA A 161 9.89 4.57 -14.89
C ALA A 161 9.19 5.25 -13.69
N TYR A 162 7.94 4.89 -13.44
CA TYR A 162 7.14 5.38 -12.31
C TYR A 162 7.74 5.00 -10.96
N ASP A 163 8.09 3.73 -10.77
CA ASP A 163 8.67 3.24 -9.51
C ASP A 163 9.99 3.94 -9.21
N LYS A 164 10.84 4.14 -10.24
CA LYS A 164 12.09 4.88 -10.08
C LYS A 164 11.87 6.35 -9.71
N MET A 165 10.91 7.00 -10.33
CA MET A 165 10.52 8.37 -9.97
C MET A 165 9.99 8.45 -8.54
N LYS A 166 9.15 7.49 -8.13
CA LYS A 166 8.60 7.38 -6.77
C LYS A 166 9.70 7.25 -5.72
N GLU A 167 10.71 6.41 -5.98
CA GLU A 167 11.89 6.27 -5.12
C GLU A 167 12.63 7.60 -4.94
N LEU A 168 12.95 8.28 -6.05
CA LEU A 168 13.67 9.56 -6.01
C LEU A 168 12.88 10.65 -5.27
N ARG A 169 11.58 10.71 -5.44
CA ARG A 169 10.71 11.67 -4.71
C ARG A 169 10.65 11.36 -3.21
N ILE A 170 10.66 10.10 -2.82
CA ILE A 170 10.73 9.68 -1.41
C ILE A 170 12.09 10.09 -0.83
N GLU A 171 13.19 9.80 -1.53
CA GLU A 171 14.55 10.15 -1.11
C GLU A 171 14.69 11.67 -0.94
N LYS A 172 14.22 12.48 -1.92
CA LYS A 172 14.19 13.94 -1.80
C LYS A 172 13.41 14.42 -0.57
N ARG A 173 12.25 13.84 -0.30
CA ARG A 173 11.43 14.20 0.88
C ARG A 173 12.14 13.88 2.19
N GLN A 174 12.81 12.74 2.27
CA GLN A 174 13.59 12.35 3.45
C GLN A 174 14.78 13.29 3.64
N LEU A 175 15.46 13.66 2.56
CA LEU A 175 16.55 14.61 2.56
C LEU A 175 16.09 15.98 3.10
N LEU A 176 15.04 16.55 2.57
CA LEU A 176 14.47 17.83 3.01
C LEU A 176 14.01 17.82 4.47
N LYS A 177 13.43 16.71 4.91
CA LYS A 177 13.04 16.55 6.32
C LYS A 177 14.27 16.56 7.23
N ARG A 178 15.33 15.84 6.85
CA ARG A 178 16.59 15.79 7.60
C ARG A 178 17.30 17.16 7.63
N GLU A 179 17.27 17.90 6.53
CA GLU A 179 17.76 19.29 6.47
C GLU A 179 17.03 20.17 7.48
N GLN A 180 15.72 20.12 7.51
CA GLN A 180 14.92 20.93 8.45
C GLN A 180 15.22 20.60 9.91
N GLU A 181 15.37 19.32 10.25
CA GLU A 181 15.74 18.87 11.61
C GLU A 181 17.16 19.33 12.02
N LEU A 182 18.08 19.41 11.05
CA LEU A 182 19.45 19.87 11.29
C LEU A 182 19.56 21.40 11.36
N LEU A 183 18.81 22.13 10.54
CA LEU A 183 18.84 23.60 10.53
C LEU A 183 18.54 24.20 11.92
N GLU A 184 17.60 23.62 12.66
CA GLU A 184 17.27 24.07 14.03
C GLU A 184 18.44 23.90 15.02
N LYS A 185 19.38 22.98 14.76
CA LYS A 185 20.51 22.65 15.62
C LYS A 185 21.84 23.20 15.12
N THR A 186 21.91 23.61 13.86
CA THR A 186 23.19 23.98 13.20
C THR A 186 23.89 25.13 13.87
N GLU A 187 23.20 26.19 14.30
CA GLU A 187 23.80 27.30 15.00
C GLU A 187 24.33 26.89 16.37
N LEU A 188 23.59 26.09 17.11
CA LEU A 188 24.02 25.58 18.41
C LEU A 188 25.25 24.67 18.26
N TYR A 189 25.22 23.74 17.30
CA TYR A 189 26.34 22.83 17.05
C TYR A 189 27.58 23.54 16.56
N ARG A 190 27.45 24.57 15.72
CA ARG A 190 28.59 25.41 15.29
C ARG A 190 29.22 26.12 16.47
N PHE A 191 28.43 26.70 17.37
CA PHE A 191 28.92 27.33 18.59
C PHE A 191 29.61 26.32 19.51
N GLN A 192 29.02 25.17 19.74
CA GLN A 192 29.56 24.11 20.59
C GLN A 192 30.86 23.53 20.03
N LEU A 193 30.91 23.26 18.71
CA LEU A 193 32.13 22.79 18.05
C LEU A 193 33.29 23.78 18.21
N GLN A 194 33.04 25.07 17.95
CA GLN A 194 34.04 26.10 18.08
C GLN A 194 34.58 26.22 19.52
N GLU A 195 33.73 26.03 20.52
CA GLU A 195 34.13 26.03 21.93
C GLU A 195 34.98 24.81 22.29
N LEU A 196 34.61 23.61 21.85
CA LEU A 196 35.35 22.37 22.10
C LEU A 196 36.70 22.35 21.37
N GLU A 197 36.74 22.77 20.09
CA GLU A 197 37.97 22.91 19.32
C GLU A 197 38.96 23.88 19.97
N LYS A 198 38.47 25.04 20.51
CA LYS A 198 39.31 25.99 21.27
C LYS A 198 39.85 25.38 22.55
N ALA A 199 39.07 24.53 23.20
CA ALA A 199 39.48 23.85 24.42
C ALA A 199 40.61 22.85 24.21
N ARG A 200 40.79 22.32 22.98
CA ARG A 200 41.85 21.37 22.60
C ARG A 200 41.97 20.20 23.58
N LEU A 201 40.84 19.56 23.85
CA LEU A 201 40.77 18.47 24.81
C LEU A 201 41.64 17.29 24.37
N GLN A 202 42.36 16.68 25.31
CA GLN A 202 43.20 15.51 25.06
C GLN A 202 42.75 14.33 25.91
N PRO A 203 42.83 13.12 25.40
CA PRO A 203 42.60 11.93 26.21
C PRO A 203 43.58 11.89 27.38
N ASP A 204 43.12 11.48 28.55
CA ASP A 204 43.93 11.33 29.79
C ASP A 204 44.57 12.63 30.33
N GLU A 205 44.26 13.81 29.75
CA GLU A 205 44.81 15.09 30.16
C GLU A 205 44.53 15.39 31.64
N GLU A 206 43.34 15.07 32.11
CA GLU A 206 42.92 15.31 33.50
C GLU A 206 43.76 14.50 34.49
N GLU A 207 44.01 13.21 34.19
CA GLU A 207 44.84 12.34 35.01
C GLU A 207 46.30 12.81 35.04
N GLN A 208 46.82 13.23 33.90
CA GLN A 208 48.19 13.77 33.78
C GLN A 208 48.36 15.07 34.59
N ILE A 209 47.43 16.01 34.46
CA ILE A 209 47.40 17.25 35.20
C ILE A 209 47.33 16.96 36.70
N GLN A 210 46.46 16.09 37.15
CA GLN A 210 46.31 15.75 38.56
C GLN A 210 47.56 15.11 39.14
N ALA A 211 48.21 14.21 38.40
CA ALA A 211 49.46 13.60 38.83
C ALA A 211 50.59 14.61 38.92
N GLU A 212 50.75 15.50 37.92
CA GLU A 212 51.78 16.56 37.91
C GLU A 212 51.54 17.60 39.04
N MET A 213 50.29 18.03 39.24
CA MET A 213 49.91 18.93 40.34
C MET A 213 50.24 18.34 41.70
N GLN A 214 49.93 17.04 41.92
CA GLN A 214 50.23 16.39 43.20
C GLN A 214 51.72 16.34 43.51
N LEU A 215 52.57 16.16 42.49
CA LEU A 215 54.03 16.24 42.64
C LEU A 215 54.49 17.66 43.00
N LEU A 216 53.97 18.68 42.31
CA LEU A 216 54.32 20.09 42.55
C LEU A 216 53.77 20.62 43.86
N ASP A 217 52.56 20.28 44.27
CA ASP A 217 51.99 20.61 45.59
C ASP A 217 52.81 20.00 46.72
N ASN A 218 53.26 18.74 46.55
CA ASN A 218 54.21 18.17 47.54
C ASN A 218 55.53 18.88 47.58
N ALA A 219 56.09 19.33 46.43
CA ALA A 219 57.31 20.13 46.36
C ALA A 219 57.10 21.50 46.99
N GLU A 220 55.92 22.15 46.79
CA GLU A 220 55.57 23.42 47.45
C GLU A 220 55.54 23.28 48.97
N ILE A 221 54.91 22.25 49.51
CA ILE A 221 54.84 21.99 50.95
C ILE A 221 56.25 21.73 51.54
N LEU A 222 57.05 20.95 50.80
CA LEU A 222 58.46 20.70 51.23
C LEU A 222 59.29 21.95 51.22
N ASP A 223 59.19 22.79 50.17
CA ASP A 223 59.91 24.09 50.12
C ASP A 223 59.48 25.00 51.26
N GLN A 224 58.21 25.23 51.52
CA GLN A 224 57.70 26.07 52.61
C GLN A 224 58.13 25.55 53.99
N LYS A 225 58.10 24.22 54.22
CA LYS A 225 58.53 23.66 55.52
C LYS A 225 60.07 23.76 55.71
N ALA A 226 60.85 23.49 54.67
CA ALA A 226 62.29 23.61 54.68
C ALA A 226 62.69 25.07 54.85
N GLN A 227 62.03 26.02 54.21
CA GLN A 227 62.23 27.45 54.40
C GLN A 227 62.00 27.86 55.86
N TRP A 228 60.85 27.42 56.43
CA TRP A 228 60.55 27.74 57.82
C TRP A 228 61.65 27.23 58.80
N ILE A 229 62.15 25.99 58.59
CA ILE A 229 63.21 25.41 59.41
C ILE A 229 64.49 26.22 59.23
N SER A 230 64.90 26.64 58.03
CA SER A 230 66.12 27.38 57.78
C SER A 230 66.07 28.79 58.38
N GLU A 231 64.91 29.45 58.42
CA GLU A 231 64.70 30.79 58.95
C GLU A 231 64.62 30.88 60.50
N LEU A 232 64.49 29.72 61.20
CA LEU A 232 64.41 29.65 62.67
C LEU A 232 65.65 30.26 63.39
N GLY A 233 66.75 30.47 62.65
CA GLY A 233 67.95 31.04 63.20
C GLY A 233 68.17 32.53 62.89
N GLU A 234 67.43 33.14 61.98
CA GLU A 234 67.65 34.48 61.44
C GLU A 234 66.40 35.38 61.53
N SER A 235 65.29 34.92 62.11
CA SER A 235 64.10 35.76 62.22
C SER A 235 64.12 36.69 63.40
N GLU A 236 63.64 37.92 63.21
CA GLU A 236 63.58 38.91 64.29
C GLU A 236 62.71 38.45 65.47
N ASP A 237 61.72 37.54 65.23
CA ASP A 237 60.79 37.08 66.25
C ASP A 237 61.28 35.83 67.03
N ILE A 238 62.05 34.92 66.37
CA ILE A 238 62.54 33.68 66.99
C ILE A 238 63.96 33.37 66.51
N ASP A 239 64.97 33.93 67.21
CA ASP A 239 66.37 33.54 67.00
C ASP A 239 66.74 32.40 67.94
N VAL A 240 66.48 31.18 67.54
CA VAL A 240 66.74 29.94 68.33
C VAL A 240 68.25 29.77 68.50
N ALA A 241 69.06 30.06 67.49
CA ALA A 241 70.48 29.89 67.50
C ALA A 241 71.12 30.95 68.46
N GLY A 242 70.64 32.17 68.42
CA GLY A 242 71.08 33.28 69.33
C GLY A 242 70.64 33.01 70.75
N LEU A 243 69.42 32.50 70.98
CA LEU A 243 68.96 32.11 72.35
C LEU A 243 69.81 31.01 72.95
N LEU A 244 70.11 29.97 72.17
CA LEU A 244 70.97 28.87 72.61
C LEU A 244 72.40 29.34 72.87
N ASN A 245 72.89 30.31 72.05
CA ASN A 245 74.20 30.91 72.27
C ASN A 245 74.28 31.79 73.58
N LYS A 246 73.24 32.56 73.87
CA LYS A 246 73.10 33.30 75.11
C LYS A 246 73.03 32.33 76.31
N LEU A 247 72.23 31.24 76.19
CA LEU A 247 72.15 30.26 77.25
C LEU A 247 73.48 29.55 77.47
N LYS A 248 74.23 29.24 76.40
CA LYS A 248 75.56 28.65 76.46
C LYS A 248 76.53 29.59 77.24
N LEU A 249 76.59 30.88 76.87
CA LEU A 249 77.44 31.85 77.52
C LEU A 249 77.12 32.02 79.02
N THR A 250 75.81 32.02 79.34
CA THR A 250 75.37 32.08 80.75
C THR A 250 75.78 30.82 81.52
N LEU A 251 75.66 29.66 80.94
CA LEU A 251 76.09 28.40 81.55
C LEU A 251 77.60 28.26 81.67
N GLU A 252 78.40 28.82 80.73
CA GLU A 252 79.87 28.93 80.85
C GLU A 252 80.28 29.74 82.06
N ASP A 253 79.60 30.86 82.29
CA ASP A 253 79.84 31.70 83.43
C ASP A 253 79.43 30.99 84.75
N LEU A 254 78.28 30.26 84.76
CA LEU A 254 77.83 29.50 85.92
C LEU A 254 78.73 28.30 86.20
N ALA A 255 79.23 27.57 85.22
CA ALA A 255 80.10 26.40 85.34
C ALA A 255 81.47 26.79 85.93
N ARG A 256 81.94 28.03 85.75
CA ARG A 256 83.17 28.58 86.43
C ARG A 256 82.97 28.74 87.91
N ILE A 257 81.75 28.93 88.41
CA ILE A 257 81.43 29.15 89.82
C ILE A 257 81.00 27.82 90.48
N GLU A 258 80.19 27.04 89.82
CA GLU A 258 79.60 25.79 90.31
C GLU A 258 79.71 24.65 89.24
N PRO A 259 80.57 23.63 89.46
CA PRO A 259 80.88 22.59 88.48
C PRO A 259 79.67 21.74 88.05
N GLU A 260 78.59 21.69 88.82
CA GLU A 260 77.37 20.98 88.50
C GLU A 260 76.72 21.48 87.17
N PHE A 261 76.99 22.70 86.75
CA PHE A 261 76.50 23.29 85.49
C PHE A 261 77.30 22.86 84.25
N GLU A 262 78.46 22.19 84.39
CA GLU A 262 79.28 21.75 83.24
C GLU A 262 78.59 20.68 82.37
N GLN A 263 77.82 19.82 83.03
CA GLN A 263 76.97 18.80 82.31
C GLN A 263 75.93 19.51 81.39
N TYR A 264 75.20 20.48 81.90
CA TYR A 264 74.20 21.23 81.16
C TYR A 264 74.83 22.09 80.03
N LEU A 265 76.04 22.62 80.22
CA LEU A 265 76.78 23.30 79.18
C LEU A 265 77.07 22.33 78.00
N THR A 266 77.48 21.12 78.29
CA THR A 266 77.74 20.09 77.26
C THR A 266 76.48 19.73 76.48
N GLU A 267 75.35 19.56 77.21
CA GLU A 267 74.04 19.25 76.59
C GLU A 267 73.54 20.39 75.71
N ILE A 268 73.64 21.66 76.14
CA ILE A 268 73.24 22.82 75.37
C ILE A 268 74.16 23.05 74.14
N ASN A 269 75.45 22.75 74.24
CA ASN A 269 76.33 22.79 73.08
C ASN A 269 75.99 21.76 72.05
N ALA A 270 75.66 20.52 72.46
CA ALA A 270 75.24 19.49 71.57
C ALA A 270 73.90 19.84 70.89
N ALA A 271 72.91 20.33 71.63
CA ALA A 271 71.63 20.79 71.12
C ALA A 271 71.79 21.94 70.10
N ARG A 272 72.67 22.92 70.41
CA ARG A 272 72.97 24.07 69.50
C ARG A 272 73.57 23.60 68.16
N VAL A 273 74.55 22.67 68.21
CA VAL A 273 75.16 22.10 67.00
C VAL A 273 74.11 21.36 66.18
N SER A 274 73.28 20.48 66.80
CA SER A 274 72.24 19.73 66.11
C SER A 274 71.22 20.64 65.46
N ILE A 275 70.79 21.73 66.08
CA ILE A 275 69.85 22.67 65.53
C ILE A 275 70.46 23.40 64.31
N ILE A 276 71.70 23.87 64.42
CA ILE A 276 72.40 24.54 63.29
C ILE A 276 72.58 23.59 62.12
N GLU A 277 72.95 22.34 62.39
CA GLU A 277 73.03 21.30 61.34
C GLU A 277 71.69 21.03 60.69
N THR A 278 70.62 20.99 61.46
CA THR A 278 69.25 20.77 60.92
C THR A 278 68.82 21.93 60.04
N MET A 279 69.13 23.19 60.50
CA MET A 279 68.82 24.38 59.67
C MET A 279 69.66 24.42 58.40
N SER A 280 70.91 24.12 58.44
CA SER A 280 71.80 24.04 57.27
C SER A 280 71.34 22.89 56.31
N PHE A 281 70.93 21.72 56.87
CA PHE A 281 70.37 20.67 56.07
C PHE A 281 69.07 21.09 55.37
N ALA A 282 68.19 21.78 56.10
CA ALA A 282 66.95 22.27 55.51
C ALA A 282 67.18 23.25 54.35
N GLU A 283 68.16 24.20 54.54
CA GLU A 283 68.56 25.14 53.48
C GLU A 283 69.15 24.42 52.25
N GLN A 284 70.06 23.44 52.45
CA GLN A 284 70.63 22.64 51.35
C GLN A 284 69.59 21.79 50.68
N TYR A 285 68.64 21.22 51.46
CA TYR A 285 67.54 20.43 50.92
C TYR A 285 66.59 21.23 50.02
N ARG A 286 66.24 22.47 50.47
CA ARG A 286 65.44 23.43 49.71
C ARG A 286 66.06 23.75 48.36
N ASN A 287 67.38 23.95 48.28
CA ASN A 287 68.09 24.22 47.02
C ASN A 287 68.10 23.00 46.05
N ARG A 288 67.63 21.80 46.47
CA ARG A 288 67.51 20.61 45.65
C ARG A 288 66.03 20.33 45.21
N ILE A 289 65.06 21.01 45.79
CA ILE A 289 63.67 20.90 45.40
C ILE A 289 63.47 21.63 44.09
N GLU A 290 63.05 20.92 43.05
CA GLU A 290 62.60 21.48 41.77
C GLU A 290 61.15 21.97 41.89
N PHE A 291 60.95 23.09 42.58
CA PHE A 291 59.64 23.71 42.73
C PHE A 291 59.48 24.81 41.69
N ASN A 292 58.40 24.63 40.83
CA ASN A 292 58.01 25.56 39.78
C ASN A 292 56.61 26.13 40.03
N PRO A 293 56.48 27.24 40.74
CA PRO A 293 55.18 27.83 41.06
C PRO A 293 54.40 28.30 39.83
N ALA A 294 55.09 28.74 38.79
CA ALA A 294 54.44 29.17 37.55
C ALA A 294 53.75 27.98 36.85
N ARG A 295 54.47 26.86 36.86
CA ARG A 295 53.87 25.62 36.24
C ARG A 295 52.67 25.09 37.03
N LEU A 296 52.74 25.17 38.36
CA LEU A 296 51.59 24.75 39.20
C LEU A 296 50.39 25.64 38.96
N GLU A 297 50.57 26.95 38.82
CA GLU A 297 49.48 27.87 38.51
C GLU A 297 48.90 27.64 37.10
N GLU A 298 49.72 27.36 36.09
CA GLU A 298 49.25 26.95 34.74
C GLU A 298 48.37 25.70 34.80
N LEU A 299 48.80 24.68 35.56
CA LEU A 299 48.05 23.44 35.71
C LEU A 299 46.72 23.66 36.43
N ARG A 300 46.70 24.48 37.49
CA ARG A 300 45.47 24.87 38.20
C ARG A 300 44.49 25.59 37.27
N GLN A 301 44.97 26.51 36.47
CA GLN A 301 44.16 27.23 35.49
C GLN A 301 43.60 26.26 34.43
N ARG A 302 44.42 25.34 33.91
CA ARG A 302 43.98 24.34 32.93
C ARG A 302 42.96 23.38 33.51
N GLN A 303 43.17 22.89 34.74
CA GLN A 303 42.19 22.06 35.44
C GLN A 303 40.84 22.78 35.64
N ALA A 304 40.89 24.05 36.03
CA ALA A 304 39.69 24.87 36.18
C ALA A 304 38.94 25.04 34.85
N GLU A 305 39.64 25.17 33.72
CA GLU A 305 39.07 25.24 32.39
C GLU A 305 38.39 23.90 32.03
N LEU A 306 39.06 22.75 32.21
CA LEU A 306 38.50 21.44 31.97
C LEU A 306 37.24 21.19 32.80
N ASN A 307 37.29 21.46 34.10
CA ASN A 307 36.15 21.34 35.02
C ASN A 307 34.97 22.24 34.60
N ARG A 308 35.24 23.46 34.11
CA ARG A 308 34.20 24.36 33.62
C ARG A 308 33.48 23.76 32.40
N ILE A 309 34.22 23.18 31.46
CA ILE A 309 33.69 22.57 30.26
C ILE A 309 32.88 21.31 30.61
N GLN A 310 33.45 20.41 31.42
CA GLN A 310 32.75 19.23 31.91
C GLN A 310 31.42 19.56 32.59
N LYS A 311 31.42 20.56 33.49
CA LYS A 311 30.21 21.01 34.17
C LYS A 311 29.19 21.63 33.23
N LYS A 312 29.64 22.38 32.21
CA LYS A 312 28.75 23.00 31.22
C LYS A 312 28.02 21.95 30.36
N TYR A 313 28.74 20.92 29.93
CA TYR A 313 28.22 19.90 29.04
C TYR A 313 27.69 18.67 29.79
N GLY A 314 27.95 18.52 31.09
CA GLY A 314 27.55 17.37 31.90
C GLY A 314 28.21 16.05 31.47
N ARG A 315 29.45 16.12 30.92
CA ARG A 315 30.18 14.98 30.36
C ARG A 315 31.64 15.01 30.82
N ASP A 316 32.27 13.83 30.87
CA ASP A 316 33.71 13.68 31.06
C ASP A 316 34.51 14.03 29.77
N ILE A 317 35.83 14.20 29.88
CA ILE A 317 36.67 14.58 28.75
C ILE A 317 36.62 13.61 27.58
N PRO A 318 36.71 12.28 27.79
CA PRO A 318 36.58 11.32 26.67
C PRO A 318 35.24 11.45 25.94
N SER A 319 34.12 11.54 26.66
CA SER A 319 32.78 11.73 26.07
C SER A 319 32.62 13.09 25.37
N LEU A 320 33.33 14.11 25.79
CA LEU A 320 33.36 15.41 25.11
C LEU A 320 34.12 15.36 23.78
N ILE A 321 35.22 14.63 23.72
CA ILE A 321 35.96 14.41 22.47
C ILE A 321 35.11 13.61 21.45
N ASP A 322 34.41 12.57 21.90
CA ASP A 322 33.47 11.83 21.05
C ASP A 322 32.29 12.69 20.61
N TYR A 323 31.82 13.57 21.48
CA TYR A 323 30.76 14.52 21.16
C TYR A 323 31.22 15.56 20.14
N GLU A 324 32.43 16.12 20.29
CA GLU A 324 33.03 17.01 19.30
C GLU A 324 33.09 16.39 17.91
N ARG A 325 33.52 15.12 17.82
CA ARG A 325 33.54 14.39 16.57
C ARG A 325 32.13 14.20 15.98
N THR A 326 31.16 13.85 16.82
CA THR A 326 29.77 13.62 16.39
C THR A 326 29.14 14.88 15.80
N ILE A 327 29.29 16.04 16.48
CA ILE A 327 28.74 17.31 15.97
C ILE A 327 29.49 17.82 14.74
N ALA A 328 30.78 17.54 14.61
CA ALA A 328 31.55 17.86 13.40
C ALA A 328 31.06 17.06 12.20
N GLU A 329 30.80 15.76 12.39
CA GLU A 329 30.21 14.90 11.35
C GLU A 329 28.80 15.38 10.94
N GLU A 330 27.93 15.71 11.91
CA GLU A 330 26.59 16.23 11.62
C GLU A 330 26.60 17.58 10.88
N LEU A 331 27.51 18.48 11.23
CA LEU A 331 27.72 19.75 10.52
C LEU A 331 28.24 19.55 9.10
N SER A 332 29.17 18.62 8.91
CA SER A 332 29.68 18.26 7.55
C SER A 332 28.59 17.73 6.66
N VAL A 333 27.66 16.94 7.20
CA VAL A 333 26.46 16.49 6.47
C VAL A 333 25.58 17.69 6.11
N ALA A 334 25.38 18.66 7.01
CA ALA A 334 24.59 19.85 6.74
C ALA A 334 25.20 20.73 5.62
N GLU A 335 26.50 20.88 5.56
CA GLU A 335 27.20 21.64 4.52
C GLU A 335 27.15 20.99 3.13
N ASN A 336 27.03 19.65 3.07
CA ASN A 336 26.91 18.90 1.81
C ASN A 336 25.46 18.76 1.33
N PHE A 337 24.46 19.31 2.06
CA PHE A 337 23.04 19.15 1.75
C PHE A 337 22.67 19.75 0.39
N ASP A 338 23.14 20.94 0.10
CA ASP A 338 22.88 21.63 -1.16
C ASP A 338 23.35 20.82 -2.37
N LEU A 339 24.53 20.22 -2.28
CA LEU A 339 25.06 19.36 -3.35
C LEU A 339 24.25 18.06 -3.52
N ALA A 340 23.82 17.45 -2.41
CA ALA A 340 22.98 16.26 -2.45
C ALA A 340 21.59 16.58 -3.02
N LEU A 341 21.01 17.71 -2.65
CA LEU A 341 19.72 18.19 -3.16
C LEU A 341 19.80 18.53 -4.65
N GLU A 342 20.86 19.19 -5.09
CA GLU A 342 21.10 19.48 -6.50
C GLU A 342 21.22 18.19 -7.32
N ARG A 343 21.98 17.20 -6.84
CA ARG A 343 22.12 15.90 -7.50
C ARG A 343 20.79 15.17 -7.64
N ILE A 344 20.00 15.12 -6.55
CA ILE A 344 18.70 14.43 -6.58
C ILE A 344 17.71 15.16 -7.51
N ASN A 345 17.74 16.49 -7.55
CA ASN A 345 16.93 17.28 -8.48
C ASN A 345 17.31 17.01 -9.94
N GLN A 346 18.59 16.87 -10.26
CA GLN A 346 19.06 16.49 -11.59
C GLN A 346 18.55 15.10 -11.99
N LEU A 347 18.63 14.12 -11.06
CA LEU A 347 18.11 12.77 -11.29
C LEU A 347 16.58 12.76 -11.50
N ILE A 348 15.85 13.55 -10.72
CA ILE A 348 14.40 13.71 -10.88
C ILE A 348 14.07 14.31 -12.24
N THR A 349 14.77 15.35 -12.68
CA THR A 349 14.55 15.96 -13.98
C THR A 349 14.82 14.97 -15.14
N GLN A 350 15.88 14.18 -15.06
CA GLN A 350 16.16 13.14 -16.05
C GLN A 350 15.07 12.06 -16.05
N GLN A 351 14.67 11.61 -14.85
CA GLN A 351 13.63 10.58 -14.72
C GLN A 351 12.24 11.10 -15.13
N GLU A 352 11.97 12.41 -14.99
CA GLU A 352 10.76 13.07 -15.45
C GLU A 352 10.59 12.92 -16.98
N HIS A 353 11.65 13.08 -17.75
CA HIS A 353 11.64 12.84 -19.19
C HIS A 353 11.35 11.39 -19.56
N VAL A 354 12.02 10.44 -18.88
CA VAL A 354 11.81 9.01 -19.14
C VAL A 354 10.37 8.61 -18.82
N LEU A 355 9.83 9.09 -17.71
CA LEU A 355 8.44 8.82 -17.31
C LEU A 355 7.46 9.48 -18.30
N GLN A 356 7.71 10.71 -18.72
CA GLN A 356 6.90 11.43 -19.69
C GLN A 356 6.83 10.68 -21.03
N GLU A 357 7.96 10.25 -21.58
CA GLU A 357 8.00 9.49 -22.84
C GLU A 357 7.22 8.16 -22.72
N ALA A 358 7.41 7.43 -21.62
CA ALA A 358 6.70 6.18 -21.40
C ALA A 358 5.19 6.39 -21.21
N ALA A 359 4.79 7.45 -20.51
CA ALA A 359 3.39 7.81 -20.30
C ALA A 359 2.71 8.24 -21.61
N VAL A 360 3.35 9.09 -22.42
CA VAL A 360 2.83 9.52 -23.72
C VAL A 360 2.70 8.34 -24.69
N ALA A 361 3.67 7.45 -24.72
CA ALA A 361 3.59 6.23 -25.53
C ALA A 361 2.42 5.34 -25.12
N LEU A 362 2.20 5.15 -23.82
CA LEU A 362 1.07 4.38 -23.29
C LEU A 362 -0.27 5.06 -23.60
N HIS A 363 -0.36 6.37 -23.39
CA HIS A 363 -1.56 7.17 -23.72
C HIS A 363 -1.95 7.05 -25.19
N ASN A 364 -1.01 7.22 -26.10
CA ASN A 364 -1.26 7.14 -27.54
C ASN A 364 -1.67 5.74 -27.98
N LEU A 365 -1.08 4.71 -27.39
CA LEU A 365 -1.50 3.33 -27.60
C LEU A 365 -2.95 3.13 -27.13
N ARG A 366 -3.32 3.61 -25.95
CA ARG A 366 -4.68 3.55 -25.41
C ARG A 366 -5.70 4.28 -26.26
N ARG A 367 -5.37 5.47 -26.78
CA ARG A 367 -6.24 6.19 -27.72
C ARG A 367 -6.50 5.39 -28.98
N THR A 368 -5.44 4.90 -29.63
CA THR A 368 -5.57 4.07 -30.84
C THR A 368 -6.37 2.81 -30.58
N THR A 369 -6.12 2.16 -29.46
CA THR A 369 -6.87 0.98 -29.00
C THR A 369 -8.34 1.31 -28.74
N GLY A 370 -8.61 2.47 -28.13
CA GLY A 370 -9.96 2.96 -27.89
C GLY A 370 -10.78 3.13 -29.16
N ASP A 371 -10.19 3.71 -30.20
CA ASP A 371 -10.82 3.86 -31.51
C ASP A 371 -11.11 2.49 -32.17
N GLN A 372 -10.17 1.54 -32.08
CA GLN A 372 -10.35 0.17 -32.60
C GLN A 372 -11.44 -0.59 -31.85
N LEU A 373 -11.45 -0.49 -30.50
CA LEU A 373 -12.47 -1.09 -29.66
C LEU A 373 -13.85 -0.53 -29.97
N ALA A 374 -13.95 0.80 -30.09
CA ALA A 374 -15.20 1.48 -30.44
C ALA A 374 -15.75 1.00 -31.78
N GLN A 375 -14.93 0.94 -32.82
CA GLN A 375 -15.33 0.46 -34.13
C GLN A 375 -15.79 -1.02 -34.11
N SER A 376 -15.05 -1.87 -33.40
CA SER A 376 -15.39 -3.29 -33.30
C SER A 376 -16.73 -3.52 -32.61
N ILE A 377 -17.00 -2.76 -31.55
CA ILE A 377 -18.26 -2.83 -30.80
C ILE A 377 -19.41 -2.23 -31.63
N GLU A 378 -19.24 -1.15 -32.33
CA GLU A 378 -20.26 -0.55 -33.21
C GLU A 378 -20.71 -1.55 -34.30
N ILE A 379 -19.76 -2.28 -34.89
CA ILE A 379 -20.07 -3.34 -35.88
C ILE A 379 -20.94 -4.43 -35.26
N GLU A 380 -20.59 -4.90 -34.06
CA GLU A 380 -21.32 -5.93 -33.36
C GLU A 380 -22.71 -5.44 -32.91
N LEU A 381 -22.83 -4.22 -32.41
CA LEU A 381 -24.09 -3.60 -32.03
C LEU A 381 -25.03 -3.44 -33.22
N ALA A 382 -24.53 -3.12 -34.41
CA ALA A 382 -25.33 -3.04 -35.61
C ALA A 382 -25.98 -4.43 -35.96
N GLN A 383 -25.23 -5.53 -35.78
CA GLN A 383 -25.75 -6.87 -35.94
C GLN A 383 -26.82 -7.21 -34.88
N LEU A 384 -26.66 -6.71 -33.67
CA LEU A 384 -27.60 -6.92 -32.56
C LEU A 384 -28.82 -5.98 -32.56
N GLY A 385 -29.08 -5.31 -33.70
CA GLY A 385 -30.27 -4.47 -33.88
C GLY A 385 -30.14 -3.04 -33.35
N ILE A 386 -28.91 -2.54 -33.14
CA ILE A 386 -28.63 -1.16 -32.75
C ILE A 386 -27.71 -0.50 -33.81
N PRO A 387 -28.21 -0.30 -35.07
CA PRO A 387 -27.37 0.09 -36.20
C PRO A 387 -26.86 1.54 -36.11
N HIS A 388 -27.42 2.34 -35.23
CA HIS A 388 -27.05 3.74 -35.02
C HIS A 388 -26.22 3.96 -33.75
N ALA A 389 -25.81 2.88 -33.10
CA ALA A 389 -24.95 2.98 -31.94
C ALA A 389 -23.64 3.72 -32.27
N ARG A 390 -23.22 4.57 -31.36
CA ARG A 390 -21.91 5.23 -31.40
C ARG A 390 -21.25 5.09 -30.05
N LEU A 391 -20.15 4.38 -30.03
CA LEU A 391 -19.29 4.24 -28.86
C LEU A 391 -18.12 5.22 -28.95
N GLN A 392 -17.86 5.94 -27.90
CA GLN A 392 -16.71 6.80 -27.78
C GLN A 392 -15.91 6.40 -26.55
N VAL A 393 -14.68 5.97 -26.75
CA VAL A 393 -13.72 5.71 -25.70
C VAL A 393 -12.91 6.98 -25.48
N GLN A 394 -13.19 7.69 -24.40
CA GLN A 394 -12.42 8.88 -24.05
C GLN A 394 -11.24 8.46 -23.17
N VAL A 395 -10.05 8.81 -23.62
CA VAL A 395 -8.79 8.66 -22.88
C VAL A 395 -8.29 10.06 -22.58
N ASN A 396 -8.40 10.47 -21.34
CA ASN A 396 -8.05 11.81 -20.89
C ASN A 396 -6.86 11.75 -19.93
N TRP A 397 -6.01 12.76 -19.94
CA TRP A 397 -4.98 12.90 -18.94
C TRP A 397 -5.56 13.25 -17.58
N LEU A 398 -5.04 12.62 -16.52
CA LEU A 398 -5.29 13.02 -15.14
C LEU A 398 -4.40 14.20 -14.79
N TYR A 399 -4.99 15.33 -14.43
CA TYR A 399 -4.26 16.54 -14.08
C TYR A 399 -4.31 16.81 -12.57
N ASP A 400 -3.14 17.12 -12.01
CA ASP A 400 -3.00 17.60 -10.64
C ASP A 400 -1.92 18.68 -10.54
N THR A 401 -2.09 19.63 -9.62
CA THR A 401 -1.11 20.69 -9.36
C THR A 401 0.24 20.14 -8.88
N ASN A 402 0.23 18.98 -8.21
CA ASN A 402 1.41 18.26 -7.72
C ASN A 402 1.83 17.10 -8.65
N GLY A 403 1.29 17.07 -9.86
CA GLY A 403 1.60 16.06 -10.86
C GLY A 403 3.10 15.90 -11.11
N TRP A 404 3.48 14.89 -11.86
CA TRP A 404 4.87 14.44 -11.93
C TRP A 404 5.62 15.01 -13.14
N PHE A 405 4.93 15.27 -14.25
CA PHE A 405 5.51 15.89 -15.44
C PHE A 405 4.52 16.83 -16.13
N VAL A 406 5.04 17.70 -16.98
CA VAL A 406 4.25 18.58 -17.86
C VAL A 406 4.17 17.93 -19.23
N LEU A 407 3.00 17.97 -19.89
CA LEU A 407 2.86 17.43 -21.23
C LEU A 407 3.68 18.23 -22.26
N PRO A 408 4.20 17.57 -23.31
CA PRO A 408 4.76 18.25 -24.45
C PRO A 408 3.72 19.19 -25.10
N GLU A 409 4.15 20.32 -25.67
CA GLU A 409 3.26 21.32 -26.30
C GLU A 409 2.30 20.71 -27.34
N GLN A 410 2.72 19.65 -28.02
CA GLN A 410 1.94 18.93 -29.04
C GLN A 410 0.78 18.12 -28.47
N GLU A 411 0.84 17.74 -27.19
CA GLU A 411 -0.16 16.93 -26.48
C GLU A 411 -1.05 17.78 -25.55
N GLN A 412 -0.78 19.09 -25.44
CA GLN A 412 -1.58 20.01 -24.63
C GLN A 412 -2.87 20.36 -25.37
N THR A 413 -4.00 19.94 -24.86
CA THR A 413 -5.33 20.25 -25.41
C THR A 413 -5.81 21.65 -25.06
N ASP A 414 -5.26 22.27 -24.00
CA ASP A 414 -5.55 23.63 -23.56
C ASP A 414 -4.26 24.38 -23.18
N PRO A 415 -3.81 25.35 -23.98
CA PRO A 415 -2.58 26.12 -23.72
C PRO A 415 -2.63 26.99 -22.45
N ALA A 416 -3.80 27.19 -21.85
CA ALA A 416 -3.94 27.96 -20.62
C ALA A 416 -3.63 27.13 -19.34
N HIS A 417 -3.53 25.82 -19.45
CA HIS A 417 -3.26 24.92 -18.32
C HIS A 417 -1.83 24.36 -18.38
N THR A 418 -0.92 24.97 -17.64
CA THR A 418 0.37 24.36 -17.23
C THR A 418 0.18 23.26 -16.20
N ALA A 419 -0.94 22.53 -16.26
CA ALA A 419 -1.24 21.48 -15.33
C ALA A 419 -0.27 20.30 -15.52
N ARG A 420 0.24 19.78 -14.43
CA ARG A 420 1.10 18.59 -14.44
C ARG A 420 0.22 17.34 -14.44
N VAL A 421 0.72 16.29 -15.09
CA VAL A 421 0.01 15.00 -15.12
C VAL A 421 0.20 14.28 -13.79
N GLU A 422 -0.90 13.84 -13.19
CA GLU A 422 -0.90 12.90 -12.08
C GLU A 422 -0.53 11.50 -12.58
N CYS A 423 0.36 10.84 -11.87
CA CYS A 423 0.82 9.50 -12.21
C CYS A 423 0.36 8.49 -11.18
N THR A 424 -0.24 7.40 -11.66
CA THR A 424 -0.60 6.23 -10.86
C THR A 424 0.20 5.00 -11.31
N GLU A 425 0.10 3.88 -10.62
CA GLU A 425 0.71 2.61 -11.05
C GLU A 425 0.15 2.07 -12.37
N SER A 426 -1.04 2.55 -12.77
CA SER A 426 -1.70 2.19 -14.03
C SER A 426 -1.55 3.20 -15.15
N GLY A 427 -0.82 4.29 -14.95
CA GLY A 427 -0.63 5.34 -15.95
C GLY A 427 -1.07 6.71 -15.46
N GLY A 428 -1.12 7.68 -16.38
CA GLY A 428 -1.64 9.03 -16.16
C GLY A 428 -2.99 9.27 -16.83
N ASP A 429 -3.73 8.21 -17.17
CA ASP A 429 -4.96 8.27 -17.94
C ASP A 429 -6.20 7.97 -17.09
N ASP A 430 -7.26 8.73 -17.37
CA ASP A 430 -8.63 8.41 -17.03
C ASP A 430 -9.37 7.96 -18.30
N VAL A 431 -10.05 6.79 -18.22
CA VAL A 431 -10.72 6.19 -19.39
C VAL A 431 -12.20 6.04 -19.10
N VAL A 432 -13.03 6.67 -19.93
CA VAL A 432 -14.49 6.59 -19.81
C VAL A 432 -15.12 6.20 -21.14
N PHE A 433 -16.05 5.23 -21.10
CA PHE A 433 -16.82 4.79 -22.24
C PHE A 433 -18.16 5.51 -22.29
N TYR A 434 -18.40 6.17 -23.42
CA TYR A 434 -19.66 6.85 -23.73
C TYR A 434 -20.37 6.14 -24.87
N LEU A 435 -21.67 5.95 -24.74
CA LEU A 435 -22.47 5.30 -25.77
C LEU A 435 -23.73 6.13 -26.07
N SER A 436 -24.06 6.20 -27.35
CA SER A 436 -25.38 6.60 -27.85
C SER A 436 -25.97 5.45 -28.65
N THR A 437 -27.21 5.10 -28.39
CA THR A 437 -27.93 4.02 -29.12
C THR A 437 -28.78 4.55 -30.26
N ASN A 438 -29.11 5.85 -30.26
CA ASN A 438 -30.00 6.49 -31.21
C ASN A 438 -29.31 7.57 -32.05
N LYS A 439 -29.74 7.70 -33.29
CA LYS A 439 -29.21 8.72 -34.18
C LYS A 439 -29.55 10.14 -33.71
N GLY A 440 -28.51 10.96 -33.53
CA GLY A 440 -28.64 12.35 -33.12
C GLY A 440 -28.68 12.60 -31.61
N GLU A 441 -28.61 11.55 -30.79
CA GLU A 441 -28.40 11.70 -29.37
C GLU A 441 -26.92 11.86 -29.02
N LEU A 442 -26.63 12.69 -28.04
CA LEU A 442 -25.28 12.81 -27.48
C LEU A 442 -24.89 11.53 -26.73
N PRO A 443 -23.66 11.03 -26.88
CA PRO A 443 -23.17 9.91 -26.10
C PRO A 443 -23.24 10.18 -24.58
N LYS A 444 -23.72 9.21 -23.82
CA LYS A 444 -23.80 9.24 -22.35
C LYS A 444 -22.88 8.15 -21.78
N ALA A 445 -22.37 8.37 -20.58
CA ALA A 445 -21.62 7.33 -19.89
C ALA A 445 -22.45 6.05 -19.81
N LEU A 446 -21.83 4.89 -20.01
CA LEU A 446 -22.50 3.56 -20.03
C LEU A 446 -23.42 3.36 -18.84
N ALA A 447 -23.01 3.81 -17.66
CA ALA A 447 -23.81 3.75 -16.42
C ALA A 447 -25.17 4.48 -16.47
N LYS A 448 -25.38 5.37 -17.46
CA LYS A 448 -26.58 6.21 -17.58
C LYS A 448 -27.55 5.76 -18.68
N ILE A 449 -27.32 4.59 -19.25
CA ILE A 449 -28.19 4.03 -20.30
C ILE A 449 -29.41 3.36 -19.64
N ALA A 450 -30.59 3.76 -20.04
CA ALA A 450 -31.83 3.50 -19.26
C ALA A 450 -32.62 2.23 -19.61
N SER A 451 -32.26 1.46 -20.66
CA SER A 451 -33.06 0.33 -21.14
C SER A 451 -32.40 -1.03 -20.86
N GLY A 452 -33.06 -1.93 -20.09
CA GLY A 452 -32.52 -3.23 -19.71
C GLY A 452 -32.14 -4.12 -20.90
N GLY A 453 -33.03 -4.25 -21.91
CA GLY A 453 -32.74 -5.04 -23.10
C GLY A 453 -31.66 -4.46 -24.01
N GLU A 454 -31.54 -3.11 -24.11
CA GLU A 454 -30.44 -2.48 -24.83
C GLU A 454 -29.11 -2.69 -24.13
N ILE A 455 -29.08 -2.51 -22.81
CA ILE A 455 -27.86 -2.75 -21.99
C ILE A 455 -27.39 -4.20 -22.15
N SER A 456 -28.28 -5.18 -22.06
CA SER A 456 -27.94 -6.61 -22.23
C SER A 456 -27.30 -6.88 -23.62
N ARG A 457 -27.81 -6.25 -24.69
CA ARG A 457 -27.21 -6.35 -26.04
C ARG A 457 -25.89 -5.63 -26.17
N VAL A 458 -25.74 -4.45 -25.54
CA VAL A 458 -24.47 -3.73 -25.46
C VAL A 458 -23.42 -4.56 -24.76
N MET A 459 -23.79 -5.19 -23.63
CA MET A 459 -22.87 -6.08 -22.90
C MET A 459 -22.54 -7.34 -23.70
N LEU A 460 -23.50 -7.89 -24.42
CA LEU A 460 -23.23 -9.02 -25.34
C LEU A 460 -22.21 -8.61 -26.41
N ALA A 461 -22.37 -7.44 -27.05
CA ALA A 461 -21.44 -6.93 -28.06
C ALA A 461 -20.03 -6.73 -27.48
N LEU A 462 -19.94 -6.04 -26.34
CA LEU A 462 -18.67 -5.83 -25.61
C LEU A 462 -17.97 -7.15 -25.31
N LYS A 463 -18.69 -8.10 -24.73
CA LYS A 463 -18.13 -9.41 -24.35
C LYS A 463 -17.78 -10.26 -25.57
N SER A 464 -18.53 -10.18 -26.66
CA SER A 464 -18.20 -10.87 -27.91
C SER A 464 -16.91 -10.37 -28.54
N VAL A 465 -16.65 -9.06 -28.45
CA VAL A 465 -15.38 -8.47 -28.91
C VAL A 465 -14.21 -8.87 -28.03
N LEU A 466 -14.43 -8.91 -26.68
CA LEU A 466 -13.39 -9.22 -25.70
C LEU A 466 -13.13 -10.73 -25.53
N ALA A 467 -14.08 -11.59 -25.94
CA ALA A 467 -14.04 -13.04 -25.71
C ALA A 467 -12.81 -13.74 -26.29
N LYS A 468 -12.23 -13.19 -27.36
CA LYS A 468 -11.05 -13.75 -28.01
C LYS A 468 -9.77 -13.61 -27.16
N GLU A 469 -9.79 -12.69 -26.20
CA GLU A 469 -8.62 -12.23 -25.45
C GLU A 469 -8.70 -12.59 -23.95
N GLN A 470 -9.84 -13.11 -23.49
CA GLN A 470 -10.10 -13.29 -22.06
C GLN A 470 -10.75 -14.62 -21.70
N HIS A 471 -10.42 -15.14 -20.51
CA HIS A 471 -11.28 -16.11 -19.84
C HIS A 471 -12.48 -15.36 -19.25
N LEU A 472 -13.61 -15.45 -19.92
CA LEU A 472 -14.83 -14.82 -19.44
C LEU A 472 -15.45 -15.65 -18.29
N PRO A 473 -16.04 -14.98 -17.27
CA PRO A 473 -16.86 -15.65 -16.27
C PRO A 473 -18.09 -16.28 -16.91
N VAL A 474 -18.88 -17.01 -16.12
CA VAL A 474 -20.21 -17.45 -16.57
C VAL A 474 -21.06 -16.21 -16.80
N MET A 475 -21.73 -16.17 -17.94
CA MET A 475 -22.59 -15.05 -18.29
C MET A 475 -24.06 -15.42 -18.18
N ILE A 476 -24.82 -14.57 -17.52
CA ILE A 476 -26.26 -14.76 -17.36
C ILE A 476 -26.98 -13.57 -18.01
N PHE A 477 -27.84 -13.83 -18.99
CA PHE A 477 -28.62 -12.81 -19.67
C PHE A 477 -30.11 -12.93 -19.32
N ASP A 478 -30.66 -11.87 -18.75
CA ASP A 478 -32.12 -11.69 -18.59
C ASP A 478 -32.58 -10.57 -19.51
N GLU A 479 -33.83 -10.69 -20.02
CA GLU A 479 -34.48 -9.67 -20.87
C GLU A 479 -33.73 -9.28 -22.16
N ILE A 480 -32.77 -10.11 -22.63
CA ILE A 480 -31.96 -9.80 -23.82
C ILE A 480 -32.82 -9.68 -25.09
N ASP A 481 -33.97 -10.33 -25.10
CA ASP A 481 -34.95 -10.36 -26.20
C ASP A 481 -36.04 -9.27 -26.08
N THR A 482 -35.94 -8.37 -25.11
CA THR A 482 -36.90 -7.27 -24.95
C THR A 482 -36.78 -6.27 -26.10
N GLY A 483 -37.90 -6.03 -26.80
CA GLY A 483 -37.99 -5.07 -27.89
C GLY A 483 -37.39 -5.53 -29.22
N ILE A 484 -37.09 -6.83 -29.36
CA ILE A 484 -36.62 -7.41 -30.63
C ILE A 484 -37.46 -8.58 -31.07
N SER A 485 -37.45 -8.87 -32.37
CA SER A 485 -38.16 -10.02 -32.96
C SER A 485 -37.54 -10.39 -34.32
N GLY A 486 -37.94 -11.55 -34.86
CA GLY A 486 -37.55 -11.99 -36.19
C GLY A 486 -36.04 -12.09 -36.39
N GLU A 487 -35.52 -11.40 -37.42
CA GLU A 487 -34.12 -11.47 -37.85
C GLU A 487 -33.14 -11.00 -36.75
N ILE A 488 -33.52 -9.98 -35.97
CA ILE A 488 -32.67 -9.48 -34.88
C ILE A 488 -32.54 -10.53 -33.78
N SER A 489 -33.63 -11.19 -33.39
CA SER A 489 -33.60 -12.28 -32.39
C SER A 489 -32.72 -13.45 -32.84
N GLU A 490 -32.73 -13.77 -34.15
CA GLU A 490 -31.83 -14.78 -34.71
C GLU A 490 -30.36 -14.39 -34.58
N LYS A 491 -30.04 -13.16 -34.95
CA LYS A 491 -28.67 -12.64 -34.85
C LYS A 491 -28.16 -12.59 -33.38
N VAL A 492 -29.00 -12.15 -32.44
CA VAL A 492 -28.70 -12.19 -31.00
C VAL A 492 -28.44 -13.61 -30.56
N GLY A 493 -29.30 -14.57 -30.91
CA GLY A 493 -29.13 -15.97 -30.59
C GLY A 493 -27.82 -16.56 -31.15
N ARG A 494 -27.47 -16.20 -32.38
CA ARG A 494 -26.21 -16.61 -33.03
C ARG A 494 -24.98 -16.02 -32.33
N SER A 495 -25.01 -14.73 -32.00
CA SER A 495 -23.93 -14.08 -31.26
C SER A 495 -23.71 -14.72 -29.87
N MET A 496 -24.80 -15.03 -29.15
CA MET A 496 -24.74 -15.78 -27.89
C MET A 496 -24.16 -17.19 -28.07
N ARG A 497 -24.54 -17.89 -29.13
CA ARG A 497 -24.02 -19.22 -29.42
C ARG A 497 -22.50 -19.18 -29.68
N THR A 498 -22.04 -18.26 -30.53
CA THR A 498 -20.60 -18.05 -30.78
C THR A 498 -19.85 -17.68 -29.51
N LEU A 499 -20.38 -16.75 -28.71
CA LEU A 499 -19.78 -16.38 -27.43
C LEU A 499 -19.72 -17.57 -26.47
N SER A 500 -20.70 -18.47 -26.52
CA SER A 500 -20.77 -19.65 -25.67
C SER A 500 -19.69 -20.71 -25.94
N GLU A 501 -18.93 -20.59 -27.01
CA GLU A 501 -17.74 -21.41 -27.27
C GLU A 501 -16.57 -21.03 -26.33
N HIS A 502 -16.57 -19.80 -25.82
CA HIS A 502 -15.54 -19.27 -24.94
C HIS A 502 -15.93 -19.28 -23.46
N CYS A 503 -17.22 -19.19 -23.13
CA CYS A 503 -17.75 -19.22 -21.77
C CYS A 503 -19.10 -19.90 -21.68
N GLN A 504 -19.53 -20.30 -20.48
CA GLN A 504 -20.88 -20.76 -20.27
C GLN A 504 -21.86 -19.58 -20.27
N ILE A 505 -22.95 -19.70 -21.04
CA ILE A 505 -24.01 -18.70 -21.06
C ILE A 505 -25.30 -19.34 -20.56
N ILE A 506 -26.01 -18.64 -19.69
CA ILE A 506 -27.36 -18.97 -19.24
C ILE A 506 -28.26 -17.81 -19.67
N ALA A 507 -29.25 -18.04 -20.51
CA ALA A 507 -30.13 -16.97 -20.98
C ALA A 507 -31.60 -17.32 -20.82
N ILE A 508 -32.38 -16.32 -20.42
CA ILE A 508 -33.84 -16.42 -20.36
C ILE A 508 -34.43 -15.75 -21.58
N THR A 509 -35.28 -16.47 -22.28
CA THR A 509 -35.93 -15.95 -23.49
C THR A 509 -37.34 -16.48 -23.67
N HIS A 510 -38.12 -15.73 -24.44
CA HIS A 510 -39.42 -16.17 -24.98
C HIS A 510 -39.40 -16.20 -26.52
N GLN A 511 -38.25 -15.88 -27.15
CA GLN A 511 -38.11 -15.85 -28.60
C GLN A 511 -37.70 -17.22 -29.15
N PRO A 512 -38.47 -17.82 -30.07
CA PRO A 512 -38.15 -19.13 -30.65
C PRO A 512 -36.80 -19.15 -31.39
N GLN A 513 -36.40 -18.02 -32.00
CA GLN A 513 -35.13 -17.88 -32.71
C GLN A 513 -33.92 -18.02 -31.77
N ILE A 514 -34.02 -17.48 -30.56
CA ILE A 514 -32.96 -17.60 -29.54
C ILE A 514 -33.02 -19.01 -28.93
N ALA A 515 -34.21 -19.49 -28.58
CA ALA A 515 -34.41 -20.80 -27.98
C ALA A 515 -33.87 -21.94 -28.84
N SER A 516 -33.98 -21.83 -30.17
CA SER A 516 -33.47 -22.82 -31.13
C SER A 516 -31.93 -22.91 -31.17
N GLN A 517 -31.19 -21.93 -30.66
CA GLN A 517 -29.72 -21.91 -30.62
C GLN A 517 -29.14 -22.67 -29.41
N ALA A 518 -29.98 -23.12 -28.47
CA ALA A 518 -29.55 -23.74 -27.23
C ALA A 518 -28.70 -25.01 -27.45
N HIS A 519 -27.61 -25.14 -26.71
CA HIS A 519 -26.91 -26.40 -26.50
C HIS A 519 -27.64 -27.27 -25.48
N VAL A 520 -28.20 -26.64 -24.45
CA VAL A 520 -29.07 -27.29 -23.47
C VAL A 520 -30.29 -26.40 -23.25
N HIS A 521 -31.48 -26.99 -23.36
CA HIS A 521 -32.74 -26.26 -23.24
C HIS A 521 -33.49 -26.72 -21.98
N TYR A 522 -33.95 -25.77 -21.20
CA TYR A 522 -34.74 -26.01 -19.99
C TYR A 522 -36.08 -25.31 -20.11
N LYS A 523 -37.12 -26.00 -19.68
CA LYS A 523 -38.47 -25.47 -19.61
C LYS A 523 -38.88 -25.28 -18.16
N VAL A 524 -39.21 -24.04 -17.81
CA VAL A 524 -39.78 -23.68 -16.50
C VAL A 524 -41.29 -23.72 -16.61
N HIS A 525 -41.93 -24.51 -15.77
CA HIS A 525 -43.39 -24.57 -15.75
C HIS A 525 -43.92 -24.55 -14.31
N LYS A 526 -45.20 -24.14 -14.17
CA LYS A 526 -45.94 -24.18 -12.91
C LYS A 526 -46.79 -25.44 -12.87
N SER A 527 -46.80 -26.12 -11.75
CA SER A 527 -47.70 -27.21 -11.43
C SER A 527 -48.40 -26.95 -10.10
N GLU A 528 -49.58 -27.51 -9.93
CA GLU A 528 -50.25 -27.50 -8.64
C GLU A 528 -49.91 -28.78 -7.88
N LYS A 529 -49.40 -28.61 -6.66
CA LYS A 529 -49.11 -29.70 -5.74
C LYS A 529 -49.64 -29.31 -4.35
N ASP A 530 -50.48 -30.16 -3.75
CA ASP A 530 -51.05 -29.98 -2.42
C ASP A 530 -51.75 -28.59 -2.25
N ASP A 531 -52.56 -28.21 -3.25
CA ASP A 531 -53.30 -26.92 -3.28
C ASP A 531 -52.41 -25.67 -3.32
N ARG A 532 -51.12 -25.83 -3.74
CA ARG A 532 -50.14 -24.77 -3.90
C ARG A 532 -49.50 -24.82 -5.27
N THR A 533 -49.17 -23.63 -5.79
CA THR A 533 -48.39 -23.51 -7.02
C THR A 533 -46.90 -23.78 -6.73
N VAL A 534 -46.30 -24.68 -7.45
CA VAL A 534 -44.88 -25.03 -7.41
C VAL A 534 -44.26 -24.83 -8.78
N SER A 535 -43.11 -24.16 -8.84
CA SER A 535 -42.31 -24.02 -10.06
C SER A 535 -41.31 -25.17 -10.17
N THR A 536 -41.24 -25.80 -11.34
CA THR A 536 -40.31 -26.88 -11.66
C THR A 536 -39.55 -26.56 -12.94
N ILE A 537 -38.34 -27.13 -13.08
CA ILE A 537 -37.52 -27.01 -14.29
C ILE A 537 -37.31 -28.41 -14.86
N LEU A 538 -37.51 -28.52 -16.17
CA LEU A 538 -37.27 -29.74 -16.92
C LEU A 538 -36.18 -29.47 -17.96
N ARG A 539 -35.17 -30.32 -18.00
CA ARG A 539 -34.21 -30.35 -19.11
C ARG A 539 -34.91 -31.07 -20.26
N LEU A 540 -34.95 -30.41 -21.41
CA LEU A 540 -35.63 -30.95 -22.58
C LEU A 540 -34.68 -31.83 -23.40
N ASP A 541 -35.18 -32.94 -23.92
CA ASP A 541 -34.53 -33.70 -24.98
C ASP A 541 -34.72 -33.03 -26.35
N ASP A 542 -34.15 -33.62 -27.40
CA ASP A 542 -34.18 -33.03 -28.75
C ASP A 542 -35.62 -32.90 -29.32
N GLU A 543 -36.50 -33.86 -29.04
CA GLU A 543 -37.90 -33.81 -29.49
C GLU A 543 -38.70 -32.78 -28.65
N GLU A 544 -38.48 -32.77 -27.36
CA GLU A 544 -39.12 -31.82 -26.45
C GLU A 544 -38.67 -30.37 -26.74
N GLN A 545 -37.41 -30.16 -27.10
CA GLN A 545 -36.88 -28.84 -27.53
C GLN A 545 -37.64 -28.38 -28.79
N ILE A 546 -37.79 -29.25 -29.82
CA ILE A 546 -38.52 -28.89 -31.04
C ILE A 546 -39.97 -28.53 -30.72
N ARG A 547 -40.63 -29.28 -29.83
CA ARG A 547 -42.00 -28.99 -29.40
C ARG A 547 -42.11 -27.67 -28.64
N GLU A 548 -41.15 -27.37 -27.77
CA GLU A 548 -41.13 -26.12 -27.04
C GLU A 548 -40.92 -24.93 -27.98
N VAL A 549 -39.97 -25.02 -28.92
CA VAL A 549 -39.76 -24.00 -29.97
C VAL A 549 -41.03 -23.81 -30.79
N ALA A 550 -41.70 -24.89 -31.19
CA ALA A 550 -43.00 -24.82 -31.90
C ALA A 550 -44.08 -24.11 -31.05
N SER A 551 -44.13 -24.40 -29.73
CA SER A 551 -45.04 -23.73 -28.80
C SER A 551 -44.78 -22.23 -28.69
N LEU A 552 -43.49 -21.81 -28.67
CA LEU A 552 -43.10 -20.40 -28.70
C LEU A 552 -43.48 -19.69 -30.00
N MET A 553 -43.53 -20.42 -31.14
CA MET A 553 -43.93 -19.90 -32.45
C MET A 553 -45.42 -19.70 -32.60
N SER A 554 -46.24 -20.62 -32.10
CA SER A 554 -47.67 -20.68 -32.35
C SER A 554 -48.57 -20.48 -31.12
N GLY A 555 -47.97 -20.40 -29.92
CA GLY A 555 -48.74 -20.40 -28.67
C GLY A 555 -49.27 -21.81 -28.31
N ALA A 556 -50.46 -21.85 -27.72
CA ALA A 556 -51.01 -23.10 -27.13
C ALA A 556 -51.38 -24.20 -28.15
N GLN A 557 -51.59 -23.87 -29.43
CA GLN A 557 -51.97 -24.85 -30.46
C GLN A 557 -50.81 -25.12 -31.41
N ILE A 558 -50.13 -26.23 -31.22
CA ILE A 558 -49.04 -26.68 -32.10
C ILE A 558 -49.63 -27.38 -33.29
N THR A 559 -49.46 -26.87 -34.53
CA THR A 559 -49.83 -27.51 -35.77
C THR A 559 -48.66 -28.30 -36.33
N GLU A 560 -48.96 -29.24 -37.26
CA GLU A 560 -47.91 -30.04 -37.91
C GLU A 560 -46.94 -29.16 -38.74
N THR A 561 -47.45 -28.09 -39.35
CA THR A 561 -46.61 -27.07 -40.04
C THR A 561 -45.69 -26.28 -39.10
N THR A 562 -46.18 -25.90 -37.94
CA THR A 562 -45.36 -25.21 -36.95
C THR A 562 -44.27 -26.13 -36.37
N LEU A 563 -44.62 -27.42 -36.16
CA LEU A 563 -43.64 -28.40 -35.69
C LEU A 563 -42.54 -28.64 -36.74
N GLN A 564 -42.90 -28.69 -38.03
CA GLN A 564 -41.93 -28.81 -39.12
C GLN A 564 -41.02 -27.57 -39.21
N SER A 565 -41.59 -26.37 -39.13
CA SER A 565 -40.81 -25.12 -39.13
C SER A 565 -39.87 -25.03 -37.93
N ALA A 566 -40.30 -25.44 -36.73
CA ALA A 566 -39.45 -25.50 -35.55
C ALA A 566 -38.29 -26.51 -35.72
N LYS A 567 -38.57 -27.67 -36.34
CA LYS A 567 -37.57 -28.68 -36.64
C LYS A 567 -36.50 -28.15 -37.61
N GLU A 568 -36.94 -27.45 -38.67
CA GLU A 568 -36.02 -26.80 -39.62
C GLU A 568 -35.18 -25.74 -38.95
N LEU A 569 -35.77 -24.89 -38.11
CA LEU A 569 -35.08 -23.84 -37.37
C LEU A 569 -34.00 -24.40 -36.43
N VAL A 570 -34.33 -25.43 -35.64
CA VAL A 570 -33.38 -26.08 -34.73
C VAL A 570 -32.29 -26.80 -35.51
N ALA A 571 -32.63 -27.51 -36.61
CA ALA A 571 -31.65 -28.22 -37.44
C ALA A 571 -30.66 -27.25 -38.13
N HIS A 572 -31.17 -26.13 -38.70
CA HIS A 572 -30.34 -25.09 -39.31
C HIS A 572 -29.33 -24.53 -38.33
N ASN A 573 -29.78 -24.23 -37.12
CA ASN A 573 -28.94 -23.62 -36.09
C ASN A 573 -27.93 -24.58 -35.42
N ARG A 574 -28.11 -25.90 -35.56
CA ARG A 574 -27.13 -26.91 -35.10
C ARG A 574 -26.02 -27.18 -36.12
N GLN A 575 -26.23 -26.82 -37.40
CA GLN A 575 -25.22 -26.99 -38.45
C GLN A 575 -24.23 -25.81 -38.59
N ILE A 576 -24.56 -24.71 -37.97
CA ILE A 576 -23.71 -23.53 -37.86
C ILE A 576 -22.92 -23.61 -36.56
#